data_1006121f6bfc34ed55abf9bfe54f794c
#
_entry.id   1006121f6bfc34ed55abf9bfe54f794c
#
_cell.length_a   1.000
_cell.length_b   1.000
_cell.length_c   1.000
_cell.angle_alpha   90.00
_cell.angle_beta   90.00
_cell.angle_gamma   90.00
#
_symmetry.space_group_name_H-M   'P 1'
#
loop_
_entity.id
_entity.type
_entity.pdbx_description
1 polymer ?
#
loop_
_entity_poly.entity_id
_entity_poly.type
_entity_poly.pdbx_seq_one_letter_code
_entity_poly.pdbx_strand_id
1 'polypeptide(L)'
;IRERMRMLGVIASLVTVANINEGASLVAARKADAFFAERMLLKNLVAKGDANNDLMVLDRIFEFAPVAMIVERGDEDFRLLVDMALSEAYRSGAIEQEYDKYLGGINATMKKLFRVYALP
;
A
#
# COMPACT_ATOMS: atom_id res chain seq x y z
N ILE A 1 -6.01 -12.94 -0.57
CA ILE A 1 -6.88 -13.01 0.63
C ILE A 1 -7.39 -14.42 0.86
N ARG A 2 -7.99 -15.13 -0.13
CA ARG A 2 -8.54 -16.50 0.03
C ARG A 2 -7.54 -17.48 0.66
N GLU A 3 -6.30 -17.48 0.18
CA GLU A 3 -5.25 -18.34 0.70
C GLU A 3 -4.90 -18.01 2.16
N ARG A 4 -4.80 -16.73 2.50
CA ARG A 4 -4.57 -16.28 3.88
C ARG A 4 -5.69 -16.68 4.81
N MET A 5 -6.94 -16.55 4.38
CA MET A 5 -8.10 -17.00 5.16
C MET A 5 -8.01 -18.49 5.45
N ARG A 6 -7.70 -19.30 4.44
CA ARG A 6 -7.53 -20.75 4.59
C ARG A 6 -6.41 -21.10 5.58
N MET A 7 -5.24 -20.42 5.47
CA MET A 7 -4.10 -20.65 6.38
C MET A 7 -4.43 -20.27 7.83
N LEU A 8 -5.26 -19.25 8.03
CA LEU A 8 -5.63 -18.76 9.36
C LEU A 8 -6.91 -19.40 9.92
N GLY A 9 -7.54 -20.31 9.18
CA GLY A 9 -8.79 -20.95 9.59
C GLY A 9 -9.98 -19.96 9.67
N VAL A 10 -9.92 -18.83 8.93
CA VAL A 10 -10.97 -17.82 8.94
C VAL A 10 -12.06 -18.22 7.96
N ILE A 11 -13.28 -18.36 8.46
CA ILE A 11 -14.49 -18.61 7.66
C ILE A 11 -15.18 -17.26 7.44
N ALA A 12 -15.16 -16.77 6.20
CA ALA A 12 -15.85 -15.55 5.82
C ALA A 12 -16.30 -15.62 4.35
N SER A 13 -17.35 -14.88 4.02
CA SER A 13 -17.83 -14.70 2.66
C SER A 13 -17.00 -13.61 1.96
N LEU A 14 -16.53 -13.87 0.75
CA LEU A 14 -15.78 -12.91 -0.05
C LEU A 14 -16.66 -12.34 -1.17
N VAL A 15 -16.83 -11.02 -1.13
CA VAL A 15 -17.52 -10.25 -2.16
C VAL A 15 -16.48 -9.46 -2.95
N THR A 16 -16.52 -9.55 -4.27
CA THR A 16 -15.69 -8.73 -5.15
C THR A 16 -16.41 -7.46 -5.52
N VAL A 17 -15.68 -6.36 -5.58
CA VAL A 17 -16.21 -5.03 -5.92
C VAL A 17 -15.48 -4.48 -7.15
N ALA A 18 -16.12 -3.60 -7.91
CA ALA A 18 -15.56 -3.04 -9.12
C ALA A 18 -14.51 -1.95 -8.85
N ASN A 19 -14.62 -1.25 -7.72
CA ASN A 19 -13.72 -0.16 -7.35
C ASN A 19 -13.68 0.07 -5.83
N ILE A 20 -12.77 0.94 -5.42
CA ILE A 20 -12.50 1.24 -3.99
C ILE A 20 -13.68 1.93 -3.31
N ASN A 21 -14.37 2.83 -4.02
CA ASN A 21 -15.49 3.56 -3.46
C ASN A 21 -16.66 2.63 -3.14
N GLU A 22 -16.95 1.68 -4.03
CA GLU A 22 -17.95 0.65 -3.81
C GLU A 22 -17.61 -0.20 -2.57
N GLY A 23 -16.36 -0.67 -2.44
CA GLY A 23 -15.90 -1.45 -1.29
C GLY A 23 -16.06 -0.70 0.02
N ALA A 24 -15.65 0.56 0.07
CA ALA A 24 -15.80 1.41 1.25
C ALA A 24 -17.29 1.66 1.59
N SER A 25 -18.11 1.91 0.57
CA SER A 25 -19.57 2.11 0.77
C SER A 25 -20.26 0.88 1.35
N LEU A 26 -19.84 -0.32 0.97
CA LEU A 26 -20.37 -1.56 1.56
C LEU A 26 -20.06 -1.67 3.06
N VAL A 27 -18.85 -1.29 3.46
CA VAL A 27 -18.46 -1.29 4.89
C VAL A 27 -19.20 -0.18 5.65
N ALA A 28 -19.25 1.03 5.11
CA ALA A 28 -19.99 2.15 5.71
C ALA A 28 -21.47 1.82 5.89
N ALA A 29 -22.08 1.12 4.93
CA ALA A 29 -23.46 0.66 4.99
C ALA A 29 -23.67 -0.60 5.85
N ARG A 30 -22.62 -1.13 6.50
CA ARG A 30 -22.63 -2.38 7.28
C ARG A 30 -23.10 -3.61 6.49
N LYS A 31 -22.89 -3.60 5.17
CA LYS A 31 -23.14 -4.74 4.26
C LYS A 31 -21.91 -5.64 4.11
N ALA A 32 -20.75 -5.15 4.55
CA ALA A 32 -19.52 -5.90 4.71
C ALA A 32 -18.84 -5.48 6.02
N ASP A 33 -18.14 -6.41 6.64
CA ASP A 33 -17.45 -6.18 7.92
C ASP A 33 -16.07 -5.56 7.72
N ALA A 34 -15.41 -5.83 6.57
CA ALA A 34 -14.09 -5.31 6.24
C ALA A 34 -13.90 -5.22 4.72
N PHE A 35 -13.08 -4.27 4.31
CA PHE A 35 -12.65 -4.10 2.92
C PHE A 35 -11.12 -4.10 2.84
N PHE A 36 -10.56 -4.80 1.84
CA PHE A 36 -9.13 -4.92 1.62
C PHE A 36 -8.76 -4.23 0.31
N ALA A 37 -7.89 -3.24 0.39
CA ALA A 37 -7.30 -2.56 -0.75
C ALA A 37 -5.91 -2.03 -0.38
N GLU A 38 -5.28 -1.34 -1.29
CA GLU A 38 -4.02 -0.66 -1.04
C GLU A 38 -4.18 0.39 0.06
N ARG A 39 -3.30 0.35 1.06
CA ARG A 39 -3.38 1.18 2.28
C ARG A 39 -3.45 2.68 1.99
N MET A 40 -2.66 3.14 1.02
CA MET A 40 -2.66 4.55 0.63
C MET A 40 -4.02 5.00 0.11
N LEU A 41 -4.58 4.20 -0.78
CA LEU A 41 -5.88 4.51 -1.38
C LEU A 41 -6.97 4.53 -0.30
N LEU A 42 -6.93 3.59 0.65
CA LEU A 42 -7.84 3.58 1.79
C LEU A 42 -7.67 4.80 2.70
N LYS A 43 -6.43 5.19 3.03
CA LYS A 43 -6.17 6.40 3.83
C LYS A 43 -6.67 7.66 3.14
N ASN A 44 -6.39 7.82 1.85
CA ASN A 44 -6.86 8.97 1.08
C ASN A 44 -8.39 9.04 1.02
N LEU A 45 -9.06 7.89 0.88
CA LEU A 45 -10.52 7.82 0.84
C LEU A 45 -11.14 8.24 2.18
N VAL A 46 -10.61 7.74 3.30
CA VAL A 46 -11.06 8.12 4.64
C VAL A 46 -10.77 9.60 4.93
N ALA A 47 -9.58 10.12 4.51
CA ALA A 47 -9.21 11.51 4.73
C ALA A 47 -10.07 12.52 3.95
N LYS A 48 -10.58 12.12 2.77
CA LYS A 48 -11.48 12.96 1.97
C LYS A 48 -12.90 13.06 2.54
N GLY A 49 -13.24 12.25 3.53
CA GLY A 49 -14.55 12.26 4.15
C GLY A 49 -15.70 11.70 3.28
N ASP A 50 -15.36 11.13 2.11
CA ASP A 50 -16.35 10.54 1.19
C ASP A 50 -16.99 9.26 1.74
N ALA A 51 -16.35 8.63 2.73
CA ALA A 51 -16.93 7.56 3.52
C ALA A 51 -17.20 8.13 4.91
N ASN A 52 -18.44 8.07 5.38
CA ASN A 52 -18.85 8.51 6.71
C ASN A 52 -17.74 8.32 7.75
N ASN A 53 -17.57 9.26 8.66
CA ASN A 53 -16.53 9.32 9.70
C ASN A 53 -16.36 8.04 10.56
N ASP A 54 -17.10 6.98 10.27
CA ASP A 54 -17.10 5.71 11.01
C ASP A 54 -16.10 4.68 10.46
N LEU A 55 -15.39 4.99 9.36
CA LEU A 55 -14.38 4.07 8.78
C LEU A 55 -13.00 4.39 9.29
N MET A 56 -12.25 3.36 9.63
CA MET A 56 -10.84 3.45 10.01
C MET A 56 -9.98 2.51 9.17
N VAL A 57 -8.76 2.93 8.86
CA VAL A 57 -7.76 2.07 8.22
C VAL A 57 -6.90 1.43 9.31
N LEU A 58 -6.96 0.10 9.41
CA LEU A 58 -6.14 -0.64 10.37
C LEU A 58 -4.66 -0.61 9.98
N ASP A 59 -3.80 -0.55 10.98
CA ASP A 59 -2.34 -0.56 10.78
C ASP A 59 -1.76 -1.98 10.61
N ARG A 60 -2.53 -2.85 9.99
CA ARG A 60 -2.16 -4.24 9.73
C ARG A 60 -2.00 -4.49 8.24
N ILE A 61 -0.80 -4.88 7.84
CA ILE A 61 -0.48 -5.21 6.46
C ILE A 61 -0.66 -6.72 6.27
N PHE A 62 -1.50 -7.11 5.30
CA PHE A 62 -1.75 -8.50 4.97
C PHE A 62 -0.81 -9.02 3.90
N GLU A 63 -0.36 -8.15 3.00
CA GLU A 63 0.50 -8.50 1.88
C GLU A 63 1.29 -7.28 1.44
N PHE A 64 2.53 -7.50 0.99
CA PHE A 64 3.34 -6.49 0.33
C PHE A 64 3.25 -6.71 -1.18
N ALA A 65 2.74 -5.72 -1.90
CA ALA A 65 2.78 -5.72 -3.35
C ALA A 65 3.99 -4.91 -3.82
N PRO A 66 4.93 -5.51 -4.55
CA PRO A 66 6.03 -4.76 -5.15
C PRO A 66 5.48 -3.79 -6.19
N VAL A 67 5.96 -2.56 -6.15
CA VAL A 67 5.68 -1.54 -7.16
C VAL A 67 6.95 -1.35 -7.99
N ALA A 68 6.80 -1.24 -9.31
CA ALA A 68 7.90 -1.06 -10.23
C ALA A 68 7.63 0.10 -11.18
N MET A 69 8.69 0.74 -11.64
CA MET A 69 8.63 1.71 -12.73
C MET A 69 8.79 0.99 -14.07
N ILE A 70 8.07 1.44 -15.07
CA ILE A 70 8.25 0.98 -16.46
C ILE A 70 9.16 1.98 -17.16
N VAL A 71 10.24 1.47 -17.74
CA VAL A 71 11.16 2.23 -18.57
C VAL A 71 11.27 1.61 -19.96
N GLU A 72 11.74 2.35 -20.94
CA GLU A 72 11.92 1.84 -22.30
C GLU A 72 12.95 0.70 -22.32
N ARG A 73 12.64 -0.34 -23.10
CA ARG A 73 13.58 -1.47 -23.26
C ARG A 73 14.77 -1.07 -24.10
N GLY A 74 15.99 -1.33 -23.59
CA GLY A 74 17.25 -1.05 -24.27
C GLY A 74 17.87 0.31 -23.91
N ASP A 75 17.17 1.15 -23.15
CA ASP A 75 17.74 2.36 -22.56
C ASP A 75 18.37 2.02 -21.18
N GLU A 76 19.50 1.36 -21.24
CA GLU A 76 20.22 0.91 -20.03
C GLU A 76 20.81 2.07 -19.24
N ASP A 77 21.19 3.17 -19.91
CA ASP A 77 21.74 4.36 -19.26
C ASP A 77 20.65 5.05 -18.42
N PHE A 78 19.45 5.21 -18.96
CA PHE A 78 18.32 5.75 -18.21
C PHE A 78 17.90 4.82 -17.07
N ARG A 79 17.85 3.51 -17.32
CA ARG A 79 17.55 2.53 -16.27
C ARG A 79 18.54 2.65 -15.11
N LEU A 80 19.85 2.72 -15.42
CA LEU A 80 20.88 2.88 -14.41
C LEU A 80 20.73 4.19 -13.63
N LEU A 81 20.44 5.29 -14.32
CA LEU A 81 20.17 6.58 -13.68
C LEU A 81 19.00 6.49 -12.67
N VAL A 82 17.91 5.84 -13.07
CA VAL A 82 16.74 5.62 -12.19
C VAL A 82 17.12 4.76 -10.99
N ASP A 83 17.83 3.65 -11.19
CA ASP A 83 18.27 2.76 -10.12
C ASP A 83 19.18 3.48 -9.12
N MET A 84 20.11 4.31 -9.60
CA MET A 84 21.00 5.13 -8.76
C MET A 84 20.20 6.17 -7.96
N ALA A 85 19.29 6.88 -8.60
CA ALA A 85 18.47 7.89 -7.95
C ALA A 85 17.58 7.30 -6.86
N LEU A 86 16.94 6.16 -7.13
CA LEU A 86 16.13 5.43 -6.15
C LEU A 86 16.98 4.92 -4.98
N SER A 87 18.14 4.33 -5.28
CA SER A 87 19.06 3.84 -4.25
C SER A 87 19.53 4.97 -3.33
N GLU A 88 19.84 6.13 -3.89
CA GLU A 88 20.21 7.31 -3.10
C GLU A 88 19.04 7.83 -2.27
N ALA A 89 17.82 7.86 -2.83
CA ALA A 89 16.63 8.27 -2.10
C ALA A 89 16.33 7.33 -0.90
N TYR A 90 16.57 6.02 -1.06
CA TYR A 90 16.46 5.07 0.06
C TYR A 90 17.58 5.23 1.09
N ARG A 91 18.83 5.46 0.67
CA ARG A 91 19.99 5.64 1.57
C ARG A 91 19.91 6.92 2.37
N SER A 92 19.57 8.03 1.72
CA SER A 92 19.47 9.34 2.37
C SER A 92 18.27 9.48 3.31
N GLY A 93 17.30 8.57 3.23
CA GLY A 93 16.04 8.65 3.98
C GLY A 93 15.01 9.58 3.33
N ALA A 94 15.25 10.08 2.11
CA ALA A 94 14.29 10.92 1.40
C ALA A 94 12.95 10.20 1.19
N ILE A 95 12.98 8.90 0.88
CA ILE A 95 11.79 8.07 0.77
C ILE A 95 11.01 8.02 2.10
N GLU A 96 11.70 7.93 3.24
CA GLU A 96 11.05 7.96 4.56
C GLU A 96 10.30 9.28 4.77
N GLN A 97 10.91 10.40 4.41
CA GLN A 97 10.29 11.74 4.53
C GLN A 97 9.04 11.88 3.66
N GLU A 98 9.09 11.37 2.42
CA GLU A 98 7.94 11.39 1.53
C GLU A 98 6.79 10.49 2.07
N TYR A 99 7.12 9.33 2.64
CA TYR A 99 6.14 8.48 3.31
C TYR A 99 5.52 9.16 4.53
N ASP A 100 6.31 9.86 5.34
CA ASP A 100 5.79 10.62 6.48
C ASP A 100 4.84 11.72 6.02
N LYS A 101 5.21 12.44 4.98
CA LYS A 101 4.46 13.57 4.46
C LYS A 101 3.13 13.19 3.80
N TYR A 102 3.14 12.15 2.97
CA TYR A 102 2.00 11.80 2.11
C TYR A 102 1.26 10.54 2.54
N LEU A 103 1.90 9.65 3.30
CA LEU A 103 1.40 8.29 3.55
C LEU A 103 1.18 8.00 5.04
N GLY A 104 1.38 9.01 5.90
CA GLY A 104 1.19 8.90 7.34
C GLY A 104 2.23 8.02 8.02
N GLY A 105 3.46 8.05 7.51
CA GLY A 105 4.62 7.44 8.12
C GLY A 105 4.87 5.98 7.77
N ILE A 106 6.02 5.50 8.24
CA ILE A 106 6.49 4.14 8.03
C ILE A 106 6.63 3.41 9.37
N ASN A 107 6.37 2.13 9.37
CA ASN A 107 6.61 1.28 10.53
C ASN A 107 8.02 0.64 10.48
N ALA A 108 8.42 -0.02 11.57
CA ALA A 108 9.74 -0.65 11.69
C ALA A 108 10.02 -1.71 10.60
N THR A 109 8.99 -2.40 10.12
CA THR A 109 9.12 -3.38 9.04
C THR A 109 9.43 -2.71 7.71
N MET A 110 8.74 -1.61 7.40
CA MET A 110 9.01 -0.82 6.19
C MET A 110 10.42 -0.22 6.20
N LYS A 111 10.89 0.28 7.35
CA LYS A 111 12.29 0.76 7.50
C LYS A 111 13.31 -0.32 7.16
N LYS A 112 13.08 -1.56 7.58
CA LYS A 112 13.96 -2.68 7.23
C LYS A 112 13.93 -2.97 5.73
N LEU A 113 12.74 -2.95 5.10
CA LEU A 113 12.60 -3.15 3.66
C LEU A 113 13.32 -2.07 2.85
N PHE A 114 13.22 -0.80 3.25
CA PHE A 114 13.89 0.31 2.57
C PHE A 114 15.42 0.15 2.57
N ARG A 115 15.99 -0.39 3.63
CA ARG A 115 17.43 -0.71 3.67
C ARG A 115 17.83 -1.82 2.68
N VAL A 116 16.93 -2.75 2.40
CA VAL A 116 17.16 -3.81 1.42
C VAL A 116 17.09 -3.27 -0.02
N TYR A 117 16.27 -2.26 -0.26
CA TYR A 117 16.13 -1.64 -1.59
C TYR A 117 17.25 -0.62 -1.89
N ALA A 118 17.98 -0.15 -0.90
CA ALA A 118 19.17 0.64 -1.12
C ALA A 118 20.30 -0.26 -1.67
N LEU A 119 20.53 -0.20 -2.98
CA LEU A 119 21.66 -0.89 -3.59
C LEU A 119 23.00 -0.33 -3.05
N PRO A 120 24.05 -1.16 -2.97
CA PRO A 120 25.37 -0.72 -2.50
C PRO A 120 25.99 0.34 -3.42
#